data_1edd144aa451f38ed6112b3fb92f672f
#
_entry.id   1edd144aa451f38ed6112b3fb92f672f
#
_cell.length_a   1.000
_cell.length_b   1.000
_cell.length_c   1.000
_cell.angle_alpha   90.00
_cell.angle_beta   90.00
_cell.angle_gamma   90.00
#
_symmetry.space_group_name_H-M   'P 1'
#
loop_
_entity.id
_entity.type
_entity.pdbx_description
1 polymer ?
#
loop_
_entity_poly.entity_id
_entity_poly.type
_entity_poly.pdbx_seq_one_letter_code
_entity_poly.pdbx_strand_id
1 'polypeptide(L)'
;MVSNSLINIFDHFDRNMLTPYAVGFDRVFDQLQSYATNNITSTGFPPYNIRKDGDYGYVIEMALAGFSKKDIEVEVADGTLSVRSVKENVDDDADIYRGIAYRKFNRKFTIADDVVVNSAALENGMLNIDLERVVPEEKKSRLITVK
;
A
#
# COMPACT_ATOMS: atom_id res chain seq x y z
N MET A 1 21.75 15.80 -3.04
CA MET A 1 20.80 16.36 -4.04
C MET A 1 20.10 15.19 -4.73
N VAL A 2 18.90 14.87 -4.30
CA VAL A 2 18.07 13.90 -5.02
C VAL A 2 17.44 14.65 -6.17
N SER A 3 17.86 14.30 -7.38
CA SER A 3 17.43 14.92 -8.63
C SER A 3 15.92 14.81 -8.81
N ASN A 4 15.25 15.92 -9.08
CA ASN A 4 13.83 16.07 -9.43
C ASN A 4 13.45 15.39 -10.78
N SER A 5 14.24 14.43 -11.26
CA SER A 5 14.03 13.83 -12.58
C SER A 5 12.84 12.87 -12.65
N LEU A 6 12.34 12.37 -11.53
CA LEU A 6 11.15 11.50 -11.52
C LEU A 6 9.83 12.27 -11.75
N ILE A 7 9.80 13.55 -11.37
CA ILE A 7 8.62 14.39 -11.58
C ILE A 7 8.45 14.74 -13.06
N ASN A 8 9.57 14.90 -13.79
CA ASN A 8 9.54 15.22 -15.20
C ASN A 8 9.10 14.08 -16.13
N ILE A 9 9.17 12.83 -15.68
CA ILE A 9 8.72 11.68 -16.48
C ILE A 9 7.19 11.66 -16.54
N PHE A 10 6.51 12.06 -15.49
CA PHE A 10 5.05 12.08 -15.45
C PHE A 10 4.44 13.35 -16.09
N ASP A 11 5.16 14.46 -16.11
CA ASP A 11 4.74 15.70 -16.79
C ASP A 11 4.72 15.56 -18.31
N HIS A 12 5.50 14.62 -18.86
CA HIS A 12 5.53 14.33 -20.30
C HIS A 12 4.58 13.20 -20.73
N PHE A 13 3.91 12.54 -19.77
CA PHE A 13 2.85 11.58 -20.09
C PHE A 13 1.57 12.35 -20.40
N ASP A 14 1.46 12.80 -21.63
CA ASP A 14 0.25 13.44 -22.12
C ASP A 14 -0.91 12.44 -22.07
N ARG A 15 -2.00 12.80 -21.39
CA ARG A 15 -3.24 12.02 -21.32
C ARG A 15 -3.72 11.61 -22.73
N ASN A 16 -3.45 12.43 -23.71
CA ASN A 16 -3.83 12.19 -25.10
C ASN A 16 -3.03 11.06 -25.77
N MET A 17 -1.89 10.69 -25.23
CA MET A 17 -1.04 9.65 -25.82
C MET A 17 -1.46 8.24 -25.41
N LEU A 18 -2.15 8.07 -24.28
CA LEU A 18 -2.61 6.78 -23.76
C LEU A 18 -4.08 6.51 -24.07
N THR A 19 -4.87 7.54 -24.34
CA THR A 19 -6.32 7.42 -24.56
C THR A 19 -6.74 6.54 -25.74
N PRO A 20 -5.98 6.42 -26.87
CA PRO A 20 -6.39 5.54 -27.95
C PRO A 20 -6.25 4.04 -27.60
N TYR A 21 -5.42 3.69 -26.61
CA TYR A 21 -5.07 2.30 -26.30
C TYR A 21 -5.54 1.83 -24.93
N ALA A 22 -6.06 2.73 -24.10
CA ALA A 22 -6.36 2.48 -22.69
C ALA A 22 -7.83 2.76 -22.36
N VAL A 23 -8.70 1.87 -22.77
CA VAL A 23 -10.12 1.95 -22.41
C VAL A 23 -10.30 1.53 -20.95
N GLY A 24 -10.79 2.42 -20.09
CA GLY A 24 -11.10 2.15 -18.69
C GLY A 24 -9.92 2.35 -17.71
N PHE A 25 -8.82 2.95 -18.15
CA PHE A 25 -7.64 3.23 -17.31
C PHE A 25 -7.67 4.56 -16.55
N ASP A 26 -8.71 5.36 -16.71
CA ASP A 26 -8.84 6.68 -16.06
C ASP A 26 -8.69 6.58 -14.53
N ARG A 27 -9.31 5.57 -13.93
CA ARG A 27 -9.20 5.31 -12.49
C ARG A 27 -7.78 4.93 -12.05
N VAL A 28 -7.08 4.13 -12.85
CA VAL A 28 -5.71 3.71 -12.55
C VAL A 28 -4.76 4.90 -12.63
N PHE A 29 -4.98 5.79 -13.59
CA PHE A 29 -4.17 7.00 -13.75
C PHE A 29 -4.39 8.00 -12.60
N ASP A 30 -5.64 8.23 -12.20
CA ASP A 30 -5.97 9.08 -11.07
C ASP A 30 -5.42 8.51 -9.75
N GLN A 31 -5.44 7.20 -9.58
CA GLN A 31 -4.83 6.51 -8.45
C GLN A 31 -3.30 6.66 -8.44
N LEU A 32 -2.63 6.49 -9.57
CA LEU A 32 -1.18 6.68 -9.70
C LEU A 32 -0.77 8.11 -9.40
N GLN A 33 -1.54 9.08 -9.87
CA GLN A 33 -1.26 10.49 -9.63
C GLN A 33 -1.46 10.86 -8.15
N SER A 34 -2.51 10.35 -7.51
CA SER A 34 -2.71 10.56 -6.07
C SER A 34 -1.65 9.84 -5.24
N TYR A 35 -1.13 8.71 -5.72
CA TYR A 35 -0.03 7.98 -5.08
C TYR A 35 1.29 8.77 -5.16
N ALA A 36 1.58 9.35 -6.30
CA ALA A 36 2.78 10.16 -6.50
C ALA A 36 2.77 11.45 -5.65
N THR A 37 1.61 12.09 -5.53
CA THR A 37 1.48 13.32 -4.74
C THR A 37 1.44 13.09 -3.23
N ASN A 38 0.85 11.99 -2.78
CA ASN A 38 0.74 11.66 -1.35
C ASN A 38 2.02 11.04 -0.74
N ASN A 39 2.88 10.44 -1.56
CA ASN A 39 4.11 9.81 -1.07
C ASN A 39 5.29 10.78 -0.90
N ILE A 40 5.20 12.00 -1.42
CA ILE A 40 6.29 12.99 -1.34
C ILE A 40 6.44 13.58 0.07
N THR A 41 5.42 13.49 0.93
CA THR A 41 5.41 14.13 2.25
C THR A 41 5.39 13.17 3.44
N SER A 42 5.30 11.87 3.25
CA SER A 42 5.34 10.94 4.37
C SER A 42 6.77 10.54 4.69
N THR A 43 7.31 11.13 5.74
CA THR A 43 8.44 10.56 6.48
C THR A 43 8.12 9.08 6.74
N GLY A 44 8.82 8.18 6.09
CA GLY A 44 8.61 6.73 5.97
C GLY A 44 8.27 5.90 7.22
N PHE A 45 7.52 6.45 8.17
CA PHE A 45 7.10 5.73 9.35
C PHE A 45 5.62 5.28 9.27
N PRO A 46 5.31 4.06 9.66
CA PRO A 46 6.24 2.97 9.92
C PRO A 46 6.86 2.40 8.62
N PRO A 47 8.09 1.87 8.67
CA PRO A 47 8.68 1.20 7.52
C PRO A 47 7.91 -0.06 7.18
N TYR A 48 7.77 -0.33 5.89
CA TYR A 48 7.04 -1.50 5.41
C TYR A 48 7.64 -2.04 4.12
N ASN A 49 7.38 -3.31 3.87
CA ASN A 49 7.66 -4.00 2.62
C ASN A 49 6.35 -4.52 2.02
N ILE A 50 6.28 -4.58 0.71
CA ILE A 50 5.24 -5.32 0.00
C ILE A 50 5.96 -6.38 -0.81
N ARG A 51 5.67 -7.65 -0.56
CA ARG A 51 6.22 -8.75 -1.32
C ARG A 51 5.14 -9.60 -1.96
N LYS A 52 5.49 -10.20 -3.06
CA LYS A 52 4.66 -11.19 -3.72
C LYS A 52 4.92 -12.57 -3.10
N ASP A 53 3.86 -13.31 -2.84
CA ASP A 53 3.89 -14.65 -2.29
C ASP A 53 3.14 -15.61 -3.23
N GLY A 54 3.91 -16.35 -4.04
CA GLY A 54 3.37 -17.17 -5.11
C GLY A 54 2.79 -16.35 -6.27
N ASP A 55 1.86 -16.94 -7.02
CA ASP A 55 1.30 -16.31 -8.22
C ASP A 55 0.24 -15.26 -7.91
N TYR A 56 -0.51 -15.46 -6.84
CA TYR A 56 -1.68 -14.65 -6.50
C TYR A 56 -1.62 -14.03 -5.11
N GLY A 57 -0.66 -14.42 -4.27
CA GLY A 57 -0.50 -13.91 -2.92
C GLY A 57 0.35 -12.64 -2.85
N TYR A 58 0.05 -11.80 -1.87
CA TYR A 58 0.84 -10.64 -1.49
C TYR A 58 0.92 -10.55 0.03
N VAL A 59 2.02 -10.08 0.55
CA VAL A 59 2.19 -9.81 1.99
C VAL A 59 2.70 -8.40 2.18
N ILE A 60 2.00 -7.64 3.01
CA ILE A 60 2.49 -6.35 3.51
C ILE A 60 3.10 -6.63 4.88
N GLU A 61 4.39 -6.34 5.03
CA GLU A 61 5.13 -6.46 6.28
C GLU A 61 5.42 -5.07 6.82
N MET A 62 4.98 -4.76 8.03
CA MET A 62 5.17 -3.45 8.62
C MET A 62 5.87 -3.58 9.97
N ALA A 63 6.96 -2.83 10.17
CA ALA A 63 7.71 -2.84 11.42
C ALA A 63 7.02 -1.97 12.46
N LEU A 64 6.46 -2.62 13.49
CA LEU A 64 5.67 -1.99 14.55
C LEU A 64 6.15 -2.43 15.94
N ALA A 65 7.47 -2.40 16.15
CA ALA A 65 8.05 -2.70 17.46
C ALA A 65 7.46 -1.77 18.54
N GLY A 66 7.06 -2.35 19.66
CA GLY A 66 6.47 -1.61 20.78
C GLY A 66 4.96 -1.35 20.68
N PHE A 67 4.32 -1.74 19.58
CA PHE A 67 2.86 -1.73 19.46
C PHE A 67 2.27 -3.09 19.84
N SER A 68 1.13 -3.07 20.51
CA SER A 68 0.33 -4.25 20.78
C SER A 68 -0.85 -4.33 19.81
N LYS A 69 -1.50 -5.49 19.74
CA LYS A 69 -2.68 -5.70 18.86
C LYS A 69 -3.79 -4.67 19.09
N LYS A 70 -4.00 -4.23 20.32
CA LYS A 70 -5.01 -3.22 20.67
C LYS A 70 -4.63 -1.79 20.26
N ASP A 71 -3.36 -1.56 19.93
CA ASP A 71 -2.87 -0.25 19.53
C ASP A 71 -2.98 -0.03 18.01
N ILE A 72 -3.42 -1.05 17.25
CA ILE A 72 -3.43 -1.03 15.79
C ILE A 72 -4.81 -1.41 15.28
N GLU A 73 -5.30 -0.66 14.33
CA GLU A 73 -6.50 -0.96 13.57
C GLU A 73 -6.17 -1.16 12.10
N VAL A 74 -6.74 -2.21 11.52
CA VAL A 74 -6.65 -2.53 10.09
C VAL A 74 -8.06 -2.54 9.53
N GLU A 75 -8.30 -1.71 8.52
CA GLU A 75 -9.61 -1.52 7.91
C GLU A 75 -9.51 -1.59 6.39
N VAL A 76 -10.48 -2.24 5.77
CA VAL A 76 -10.63 -2.26 4.31
C VAL A 76 -11.96 -1.60 3.96
N ALA A 77 -11.89 -0.53 3.19
CA ALA A 77 -13.07 0.19 2.70
C ALA A 77 -12.78 0.79 1.33
N ASP A 78 -13.72 0.67 0.43
CA ASP A 78 -13.70 1.30 -0.89
C ASP A 78 -12.37 1.11 -1.67
N GLY A 79 -11.87 -0.12 -1.71
CA GLY A 79 -10.62 -0.46 -2.40
C GLY A 79 -9.37 0.11 -1.72
N THR A 80 -9.47 0.49 -0.45
CA THR A 80 -8.35 1.02 0.34
C THR A 80 -8.17 0.19 1.60
N LEU A 81 -6.95 -0.29 1.81
CA LEU A 81 -6.51 -0.87 3.08
C LEU A 81 -5.87 0.23 3.92
N SER A 82 -6.43 0.50 5.07
CA SER A 82 -5.91 1.47 6.04
C SER A 82 -5.34 0.76 7.25
N VAL A 83 -4.11 1.09 7.61
CA VAL A 83 -3.47 0.64 8.85
C VAL A 83 -3.18 1.87 9.69
N ARG A 84 -3.77 1.95 10.85
CA ARG A 84 -3.62 3.10 11.74
C ARG A 84 -3.29 2.70 13.17
N SER A 85 -2.56 3.54 13.86
CA SER A 85 -2.35 3.40 15.29
C SER A 85 -3.41 4.19 16.06
N VAL A 86 -3.99 3.55 17.08
CA VAL A 86 -4.88 4.21 18.05
C VAL A 86 -4.13 4.65 19.31
N LYS A 87 -2.87 4.21 19.44
CA LYS A 87 -2.01 4.61 20.54
C LYS A 87 -1.64 6.09 20.42
N GLU A 88 -1.75 6.82 21.51
CA GLU A 88 -1.26 8.20 21.58
C GLU A 88 0.27 8.22 21.63
N ASN A 89 0.84 9.34 21.17
CA ASN A 89 2.27 9.56 21.29
C ASN A 89 2.64 9.54 22.79
N VAL A 90 3.55 8.65 23.17
CA VAL A 90 4.11 8.63 24.52
C VAL A 90 5.42 9.40 24.46
N ASP A 91 5.39 10.63 24.95
CA ASP A 91 6.61 11.36 25.24
C ASP A 91 7.05 10.99 26.64
N ASP A 92 8.11 10.19 26.73
CA ASP A 92 8.76 9.88 27.99
C ASP A 92 10.02 10.76 28.10
N ASP A 93 9.96 11.73 28.99
CA ASP A 93 11.07 12.67 29.26
C ASP A 93 12.30 11.97 29.87
N ALA A 94 12.20 10.68 30.20
CA ALA A 94 13.29 9.88 30.76
C ALA A 94 14.27 9.35 29.69
N ASP A 95 13.97 9.49 28.42
CA ASP A 95 14.85 9.01 27.35
C ASP A 95 16.06 9.94 27.18
N ILE A 96 17.27 9.42 27.39
CA ILE A 96 18.53 10.12 27.10
C ILE A 96 18.73 10.19 25.55
N TYR A 97 18.32 9.16 24.84
CA TYR A 97 18.32 9.08 23.39
C TYR A 97 17.11 8.29 22.91
N ARG A 98 16.41 8.83 21.91
CA ARG A 98 15.24 8.19 21.34
C ARG A 98 15.44 7.88 19.86
N GLY A 99 15.74 6.62 19.55
CA GLY A 99 15.82 6.12 18.18
C GLY A 99 14.55 5.38 17.72
N ILE A 100 13.67 4.96 18.66
CA ILE A 100 12.42 4.29 18.39
C ILE A 100 11.28 5.29 18.47
N ALA A 101 10.56 5.45 17.36
CA ALA A 101 9.42 6.35 17.30
C ALA A 101 8.11 5.60 17.58
N TYR A 102 7.43 5.97 18.67
CA TYR A 102 6.07 5.55 18.98
C TYR A 102 5.09 6.63 18.49
N ARG A 103 5.12 6.89 17.18
CA ARG A 103 4.29 7.93 16.59
C ARG A 103 2.93 7.39 16.16
N LYS A 104 1.93 8.23 16.27
CA LYS A 104 0.66 8.04 15.61
C LYS A 104 0.87 8.00 14.10
N PHE A 105 0.31 7.01 13.43
CA PHE A 105 0.41 6.88 11.99
C PHE A 105 -0.92 6.44 11.37
N ASN A 106 -1.08 6.73 10.11
CA ASN A 106 -2.15 6.21 9.28
C ASN A 106 -1.57 5.94 7.89
N ARG A 107 -1.41 4.65 7.56
CA ARG A 107 -0.95 4.20 6.25
C ARG A 107 -2.11 3.68 5.44
N LYS A 108 -2.20 4.13 4.20
CA LYS A 108 -3.22 3.70 3.25
C LYS A 108 -2.57 3.05 2.05
N PHE A 109 -3.12 1.91 1.67
CA PHE A 109 -2.71 1.16 0.49
C PHE A 109 -3.91 1.02 -0.43
N THR A 110 -3.75 1.35 -1.70
CA THR A 110 -4.78 1.09 -2.70
C THR A 110 -4.75 -0.39 -3.08
N ILE A 111 -5.90 -1.03 -3.00
CA ILE A 111 -6.07 -2.44 -3.33
C ILE A 111 -6.86 -2.54 -4.63
N ALA A 112 -6.41 -3.40 -5.56
CA ALA A 112 -7.16 -3.69 -6.76
C ALA A 112 -8.49 -4.39 -6.43
N ASP A 113 -9.49 -4.23 -7.29
CA ASP A 113 -10.85 -4.77 -7.07
C ASP A 113 -10.88 -6.29 -6.95
N ASP A 114 -9.89 -6.97 -7.53
CA ASP A 114 -9.73 -8.43 -7.50
C ASP A 114 -8.83 -8.93 -6.36
N VAL A 115 -8.40 -8.06 -5.45
CA VAL A 115 -7.57 -8.40 -4.30
C VAL A 115 -8.38 -8.34 -3.02
N VAL A 116 -8.30 -9.40 -2.23
CA VAL A 116 -8.93 -9.50 -0.92
C VAL A 116 -7.88 -9.59 0.19
N VAL A 117 -8.19 -9.06 1.35
CA VAL A 117 -7.37 -9.20 2.55
C VAL A 117 -7.84 -10.42 3.32
N ASN A 118 -6.95 -11.40 3.49
CA ASN A 118 -7.26 -12.66 4.15
C ASN A 118 -7.05 -12.59 5.67
N SER A 119 -5.93 -12.01 6.10
CA SER A 119 -5.58 -11.95 7.51
C SER A 119 -4.64 -10.80 7.82
N ALA A 120 -4.57 -10.45 9.09
CA ALA A 120 -3.56 -9.56 9.64
C ALA A 120 -3.09 -10.11 10.99
N ALA A 121 -1.79 -10.26 11.17
CA ALA A 121 -1.18 -10.78 12.39
C ALA A 121 -0.01 -9.91 12.85
N LEU A 122 0.01 -9.57 14.12
CA LEU A 122 1.13 -8.89 14.75
C LEU A 122 1.92 -9.89 15.59
N GLU A 123 3.14 -10.17 15.16
CA GLU A 123 4.05 -11.10 15.83
C GLU A 123 5.46 -10.53 15.83
N ASN A 124 6.15 -10.65 16.96
CA ASN A 124 7.55 -10.23 17.10
C ASN A 124 7.83 -8.78 16.64
N GLY A 125 6.86 -7.87 16.84
CA GLY A 125 6.97 -6.48 16.41
C GLY A 125 6.76 -6.25 14.90
N MET A 126 6.34 -7.27 14.16
CA MET A 126 6.00 -7.19 12.74
C MET A 126 4.51 -7.42 12.53
N LEU A 127 3.86 -6.49 11.84
CA LEU A 127 2.51 -6.68 11.33
C LEU A 127 2.60 -7.26 9.93
N ASN A 128 2.08 -8.47 9.76
CA ASN A 128 1.95 -9.14 8.47
C ASN A 128 0.49 -9.11 8.04
N ILE A 129 0.23 -8.62 6.85
CA ILE A 129 -1.10 -8.57 6.25
C ILE A 129 -1.05 -9.40 4.98
N ASP A 130 -1.83 -10.48 4.96
CA ASP A 130 -1.92 -11.39 3.82
C ASP A 130 -3.05 -10.98 2.91
N LEU A 131 -2.73 -10.82 1.63
CA LEU A 131 -3.68 -10.49 0.59
C LEU A 131 -3.60 -11.53 -0.52
N GLU A 132 -4.70 -11.71 -1.22
CA GLU A 132 -4.78 -12.65 -2.34
C GLU A 132 -5.55 -12.03 -3.49
N ARG A 133 -5.06 -12.24 -4.70
CA ARG A 133 -5.79 -11.92 -5.92
C ARG A 133 -6.75 -13.05 -6.26
N VAL A 134 -8.02 -12.75 -6.27
CA VAL A 134 -9.08 -13.65 -6.70
C VAL A 134 -9.32 -13.44 -8.19
N VAL A 135 -8.89 -14.40 -9.01
CA VAL A 135 -9.14 -14.38 -10.46
C VAL A 135 -10.41 -15.16 -10.75
N PRO A 136 -11.51 -14.51 -11.16
CA PRO A 136 -12.70 -15.22 -11.61
C PRO A 136 -12.36 -16.16 -12.77
N GLU A 137 -13.01 -17.33 -12.82
CA GLU A 137 -12.84 -18.29 -13.92
C GLU A 137 -13.03 -17.65 -15.30
N GLU A 138 -13.92 -16.67 -15.40
CA GLU A 138 -14.21 -15.93 -16.63
C GLU A 138 -13.04 -15.07 -17.14
N LYS A 139 -12.11 -14.71 -16.24
CA LYS A 139 -10.92 -13.90 -16.58
C LYS A 139 -9.67 -14.73 -16.79
N LYS A 140 -9.73 -16.04 -16.60
CA LYS A 140 -8.62 -16.93 -16.93
C LYS A 140 -8.44 -17.00 -18.45
N SER A 141 -7.18 -17.07 -18.87
CA SER A 141 -6.89 -17.21 -20.31
C SER A 141 -7.53 -18.47 -20.85
N ARG A 142 -8.25 -18.34 -21.96
CA ARG A 142 -8.84 -19.48 -22.69
C ARG A 142 -8.39 -19.46 -24.14
N LEU A 143 -8.10 -20.61 -24.69
CA LEU A 143 -7.83 -20.75 -26.10
C LEU A 143 -9.16 -20.63 -26.88
N ILE A 144 -9.15 -19.76 -27.88
CA ILE A 144 -10.29 -19.61 -28.82
C ILE A 144 -9.93 -20.32 -30.10
N THR A 145 -10.75 -21.28 -30.48
CA THR A 145 -10.58 -21.98 -31.75
C THR A 145 -11.01 -21.06 -32.90
N VAL A 146 -10.07 -20.78 -33.78
CA VAL A 146 -10.37 -20.04 -35.03
C VAL A 146 -11.01 -21.00 -36.01
N LYS A 147 -12.20 -20.65 -36.48
CA LYS A 147 -12.91 -21.40 -37.53
C LYS A 147 -12.49 -20.92 -38.88
#